data_4791f67c94b70093e00804cebd90f7ab
#
_entry.id   4791f67c94b70093e00804cebd90f7ab
#
_cell.length_a   1.000
_cell.length_b   1.000
_cell.length_c   1.000
_cell.angle_alpha   90.00
_cell.angle_beta   90.00
_cell.angle_gamma   90.00
#
_symmetry.space_group_name_H-M   'P 1'
#
loop_
_entity.id
_entity.type
_entity.pdbx_description
1 polymer ?
#
loop_
_entity_poly.entity_id
_entity_poly.type
_entity_poly.pdbx_seq_one_letter_code
_entity_poly.pdbx_strand_id
1 'polypeptide(L)'
;MRVAIISDLHGNLKALDFFINYIEKNKINIVLNLGDILGGLSPIEAMRIIKNDERFINVCGNHDEDLVFLDDELSNDEKIWLRNIPKSRVVNLYNKKFLMVHSRKDNNRDIPILYTGESIEKFLMDYEGDFEYVLFGHTHYQCLLSFYEGKVLINPGSLGLSYDNKISFAIININKNEFNIEFKKIDYESED
;
A
#
# COMPACT_ATOMS: atom_id res chain seq x y z
N MET A 1 7.53 -16.79 -6.25
CA MET A 1 7.93 -15.47 -5.74
C MET A 1 6.91 -15.04 -4.71
N ARG A 2 7.37 -14.43 -3.62
CA ARG A 2 6.49 -13.83 -2.59
C ARG A 2 6.67 -12.32 -2.62
N VAL A 3 5.56 -11.59 -2.59
CA VAL A 3 5.53 -10.13 -2.62
C VAL A 3 4.60 -9.66 -1.50
N ALA A 4 5.03 -8.72 -0.69
CA ALA A 4 4.18 -8.11 0.31
C ALA A 4 3.48 -6.87 -0.26
N ILE A 5 2.26 -6.62 0.20
CA ILE A 5 1.50 -5.40 -0.10
C ILE A 5 1.17 -4.75 1.23
N ILE A 6 1.52 -3.48 1.37
CA ILE A 6 1.21 -2.64 2.53
C ILE A 6 0.58 -1.32 2.10
N SER A 7 -0.07 -0.66 3.02
CA SER A 7 -0.63 0.69 2.87
C SER A 7 -0.78 1.35 4.24
N ASP A 8 -0.92 2.67 4.25
CA ASP A 8 -1.41 3.42 5.40
C ASP A 8 -0.59 3.16 6.68
N LEU A 9 0.74 3.37 6.56
CA LEU A 9 1.68 3.21 7.68
C LEU A 9 1.50 4.32 8.72
N HIS A 10 1.25 5.56 8.28
CA HIS A 10 1.06 6.73 9.15
C HIS A 10 2.12 6.88 10.23
N GLY A 11 3.39 6.75 9.85
CA GLY A 11 4.52 6.97 10.76
C GLY A 11 4.59 6.01 11.95
N ASN A 12 3.91 4.88 11.92
CA ASN A 12 3.92 3.90 13.00
C ASN A 12 5.18 3.03 12.93
N LEU A 13 6.23 3.45 13.63
CA LEU A 13 7.51 2.73 13.64
C LEU A 13 7.41 1.32 14.21
N LYS A 14 6.59 1.12 15.25
CA LYS A 14 6.42 -0.21 15.86
C LYS A 14 5.83 -1.21 14.84
N ALA A 15 4.82 -0.77 14.10
CA ALA A 15 4.22 -1.58 13.04
C ALA A 15 5.19 -1.83 11.88
N LEU A 16 5.98 -0.81 11.49
CA LEU A 16 6.99 -0.95 10.45
C LEU A 16 8.09 -1.94 10.85
N ASP A 17 8.58 -1.84 12.07
CA ASP A 17 9.62 -2.72 12.61
C ASP A 17 9.15 -4.17 12.65
N PHE A 18 7.93 -4.41 13.14
CA PHE A 18 7.30 -5.73 13.10
C PHE A 18 7.21 -6.26 11.66
N PHE A 19 6.76 -5.43 10.73
CA PHE A 19 6.62 -5.82 9.33
C PHE A 19 7.96 -6.14 8.67
N ILE A 20 9.00 -5.33 8.92
CA ILE A 20 10.36 -5.59 8.41
C ILE A 20 10.88 -6.93 8.91
N ASN A 21 10.77 -7.20 10.22
CA ASN A 21 11.15 -8.49 10.80
C ASN A 21 10.36 -9.65 10.18
N TYR A 22 9.07 -9.46 9.91
CA TYR A 22 8.22 -10.45 9.25
C TYR A 22 8.72 -10.76 7.83
N ILE A 23 9.00 -9.76 7.00
CA ILE A 23 9.44 -9.97 5.62
C ILE A 23 10.84 -10.59 5.56
N GLU A 24 11.74 -10.24 6.47
CA GLU A 24 13.07 -10.83 6.59
C GLU A 24 12.99 -12.33 6.96
N LYS A 25 12.28 -12.67 8.02
CA LYS A 25 12.03 -14.06 8.43
C LYS A 25 11.43 -14.91 7.31
N ASN A 26 10.56 -14.31 6.50
CA ASN A 26 9.86 -14.98 5.41
C ASN A 26 10.55 -14.85 4.05
N LYS A 27 11.74 -14.21 3.99
CA LYS A 27 12.55 -14.01 2.76
C LYS A 27 11.77 -13.31 1.64
N ILE A 28 11.01 -12.28 1.99
CA ILE A 28 10.24 -11.46 1.05
C ILE A 28 11.10 -10.25 0.68
N ASN A 29 11.42 -10.10 -0.60
CA ASN A 29 12.34 -9.07 -1.10
C ASN A 29 11.66 -8.03 -1.99
N ILE A 30 10.34 -8.05 -2.09
CA ILE A 30 9.56 -7.05 -2.83
C ILE A 30 8.38 -6.64 -1.95
N VAL A 31 8.26 -5.34 -1.73
CA VAL A 31 7.15 -4.72 -0.98
C VAL A 31 6.49 -3.69 -1.88
N LEU A 32 5.22 -3.87 -2.16
CA LEU A 32 4.39 -2.89 -2.85
C LEU A 32 3.71 -2.02 -1.80
N ASN A 33 4.16 -0.77 -1.68
CA ASN A 33 3.63 0.19 -0.71
C ASN A 33 2.67 1.15 -1.42
N LEU A 34 1.43 1.16 -0.96
CA LEU A 34 0.33 1.89 -1.58
C LEU A 34 0.15 3.32 -1.03
N GLY A 35 1.16 3.85 -0.33
CA GLY A 35 1.16 5.23 0.14
C GLY A 35 0.71 5.41 1.59
N ASP A 36 0.60 6.69 1.98
CA ASP A 36 0.40 7.13 3.34
C ASP A 36 1.49 6.60 4.28
N ILE A 37 2.75 6.85 3.87
CA ILE A 37 3.93 6.63 4.69
C ILE A 37 3.94 7.65 5.83
N LEU A 38 3.64 8.91 5.47
CA LEU A 38 3.61 10.04 6.38
C LEU A 38 2.29 10.09 7.18
N GLY A 39 2.29 10.93 8.19
CA GLY A 39 1.22 11.04 9.18
C GLY A 39 1.60 10.38 10.50
N GLY A 40 0.74 10.50 11.53
CA GLY A 40 0.93 9.89 12.84
C GLY A 40 2.13 10.41 13.64
N LEU A 41 2.76 9.52 14.42
CA LEU A 41 3.70 9.94 15.47
C LEU A 41 5.14 10.14 15.03
N SER A 42 5.64 9.34 14.11
CA SER A 42 7.06 9.36 13.67
C SER A 42 7.17 9.28 12.14
N PRO A 43 6.58 10.26 11.42
CA PRO A 43 6.47 10.18 9.96
C PRO A 43 7.82 10.24 9.25
N ILE A 44 8.76 11.05 9.75
CA ILE A 44 10.05 11.28 9.10
C ILE A 44 10.96 10.07 9.26
N GLU A 45 11.00 9.47 10.44
CA GLU A 45 11.78 8.26 10.69
C GLU A 45 11.26 7.09 9.87
N ALA A 46 9.94 6.91 9.80
CA ALA A 46 9.32 5.88 8.98
C ALA A 46 9.64 6.07 7.49
N MET A 47 9.53 7.31 7.00
CA MET A 47 9.90 7.68 5.64
C MET A 47 11.38 7.37 5.34
N ARG A 48 12.29 7.70 6.26
CA ARG A 48 13.72 7.43 6.10
C ARG A 48 14.04 5.95 5.99
N ILE A 49 13.37 5.11 6.77
CA ILE A 49 13.51 3.65 6.69
C ILE A 49 13.07 3.17 5.31
N ILE A 50 11.87 3.54 4.87
CA ILE A 50 11.32 3.12 3.57
C ILE A 50 12.14 3.65 2.39
N LYS A 51 12.59 4.92 2.46
CA LYS A 51 13.44 5.53 1.43
C LYS A 51 14.75 4.78 1.21
N ASN A 52 15.34 4.26 2.29
CA ASN A 52 16.65 3.61 2.25
C ASN A 52 16.58 2.09 2.05
N ASP A 53 15.40 1.52 1.93
CA ASP A 53 15.19 0.09 1.70
C ASP A 53 14.71 -0.16 0.27
N GLU A 54 15.59 -0.70 -0.57
CA GLU A 54 15.34 -0.96 -1.99
C GLU A 54 14.23 -1.99 -2.26
N ARG A 55 13.77 -2.70 -1.23
CA ARG A 55 12.65 -3.66 -1.34
C ARG A 55 11.33 -2.96 -1.61
N PHE A 56 11.19 -1.67 -1.24
CA PHE A 56 9.95 -0.94 -1.32
C PHE A 56 9.75 -0.28 -2.70
N ILE A 57 8.64 -0.60 -3.33
CA ILE A 57 8.13 0.05 -4.53
C ILE A 57 6.93 0.87 -4.10
N ASN A 58 7.03 2.20 -4.18
CA ASN A 58 6.08 3.12 -3.58
C ASN A 58 5.16 3.78 -4.62
N VAL A 59 3.92 4.06 -4.22
CA VAL A 59 3.07 5.11 -4.76
C VAL A 59 2.73 6.11 -3.65
N CYS A 60 2.36 7.33 -4.03
CA CYS A 60 2.10 8.43 -3.13
C CYS A 60 0.68 8.36 -2.57
N GLY A 61 0.53 8.46 -1.24
CA GLY A 61 -0.76 8.66 -0.59
C GLY A 61 -1.09 10.14 -0.39
N ASN A 62 -2.25 10.43 0.17
CA ASN A 62 -2.67 11.82 0.41
C ASN A 62 -1.87 12.49 1.54
N HIS A 63 -1.47 11.74 2.56
CA HIS A 63 -0.60 12.27 3.62
C HIS A 63 0.82 12.52 3.14
N ASP A 64 1.30 11.78 2.15
CA ASP A 64 2.61 11.98 1.55
C ASP A 64 2.68 13.27 0.70
N GLU A 65 1.54 13.79 0.25
CA GLU A 65 1.43 15.08 -0.45
C GLU A 65 1.48 16.28 0.51
N ASP A 66 1.13 16.10 1.79
CA ASP A 66 1.02 17.17 2.78
C ASP A 66 2.38 17.55 3.39
N LEU A 67 3.35 17.86 2.56
CA LEU A 67 4.71 18.20 2.99
C LEU A 67 4.83 19.49 3.81
N VAL A 68 3.81 20.33 3.82
CA VAL A 68 3.84 21.67 4.41
C VAL A 68 4.16 21.61 5.92
N PHE A 69 3.65 20.61 6.61
CA PHE A 69 3.84 20.46 8.07
C PHE A 69 5.22 19.90 8.45
N LEU A 70 5.94 19.30 7.49
CA LEU A 70 7.23 18.66 7.71
C LEU A 70 8.36 19.39 6.98
N ASP A 71 8.08 20.53 6.35
CA ASP A 71 9.01 21.19 5.44
C ASP A 71 10.32 21.60 6.13
N ASP A 72 10.28 22.04 7.37
CA ASP A 72 11.46 22.46 8.13
C ASP A 72 12.30 21.28 8.67
N GLU A 73 11.72 20.10 8.76
CA GLU A 73 12.38 18.89 9.30
C GLU A 73 12.97 17.99 8.21
N LEU A 74 12.55 18.18 6.97
CA LEU A 74 13.00 17.39 5.83
C LEU A 74 14.20 18.03 5.14
N SER A 75 15.22 17.22 4.84
CA SER A 75 16.30 17.63 3.95
C SER A 75 15.80 17.82 2.51
N ASN A 76 16.58 18.54 1.70
CA ASN A 76 16.25 18.73 0.28
C ASN A 76 16.11 17.41 -0.49
N ASP A 77 16.98 16.42 -0.21
CA ASP A 77 16.93 15.11 -0.85
C ASP A 77 15.68 14.32 -0.46
N GLU A 78 15.22 14.44 0.79
CA GLU A 78 13.98 13.82 1.26
C GLU A 78 12.76 14.46 0.60
N LYS A 79 12.74 15.79 0.50
CA LYS A 79 11.68 16.53 -0.23
C LYS A 79 11.61 16.13 -1.71
N ILE A 80 12.76 16.01 -2.37
CA ILE A 80 12.84 15.57 -3.76
C ILE A 80 12.33 14.14 -3.89
N TRP A 81 12.73 13.24 -3.00
CA TRP A 81 12.29 11.85 -3.02
C TRP A 81 10.77 11.73 -2.88
N LEU A 82 10.16 12.40 -1.88
CA LEU A 82 8.71 12.40 -1.67
C LEU A 82 7.94 12.94 -2.89
N ARG A 83 8.40 14.06 -3.47
CA ARG A 83 7.77 14.65 -4.66
C ARG A 83 7.85 13.76 -5.91
N ASN A 84 8.84 12.88 -5.95
CA ASN A 84 9.04 11.96 -7.07
C ASN A 84 8.32 10.61 -6.91
N ILE A 85 7.66 10.35 -5.77
CA ILE A 85 6.82 9.18 -5.63
C ILE A 85 5.60 9.36 -6.54
N PRO A 86 5.36 8.47 -7.50
CA PRO A 86 4.24 8.61 -8.43
C PRO A 86 2.90 8.33 -7.75
N LYS A 87 1.81 8.96 -8.20
CA LYS A 87 0.44 8.67 -7.72
C LYS A 87 -0.06 7.28 -8.13
N SER A 88 0.43 6.80 -9.25
CA SER A 88 0.12 5.45 -9.73
C SER A 88 1.32 4.79 -10.39
N ARG A 89 1.37 3.47 -10.33
CA ARG A 89 2.43 2.67 -10.95
C ARG A 89 1.89 1.32 -11.40
N VAL A 90 2.28 0.88 -12.60
CA VAL A 90 2.03 -0.49 -13.04
C VAL A 90 3.28 -1.33 -12.76
N VAL A 91 3.10 -2.45 -12.07
CA VAL A 91 4.15 -3.45 -11.83
C VAL A 91 3.79 -4.76 -12.50
N ASN A 92 4.81 -5.44 -13.05
CA ASN A 92 4.65 -6.74 -13.65
C ASN A 92 5.25 -7.81 -12.73
N LEU A 93 4.42 -8.73 -12.28
CA LEU A 93 4.83 -9.89 -11.49
C LEU A 93 4.55 -11.15 -12.31
N TYR A 94 5.59 -11.77 -12.82
CA TYR A 94 5.49 -12.82 -13.84
C TYR A 94 4.70 -12.32 -15.08
N ASN A 95 3.59 -12.99 -15.40
CA ASN A 95 2.72 -12.66 -16.53
C ASN A 95 1.48 -11.84 -16.14
N LYS A 96 1.45 -11.28 -14.92
CA LYS A 96 0.32 -10.52 -14.40
C LYS A 96 0.69 -9.06 -14.18
N LYS A 97 -0.22 -8.18 -14.54
CA LYS A 97 -0.06 -6.72 -14.39
C LYS A 97 -0.90 -6.21 -13.23
N PHE A 98 -0.25 -5.45 -12.36
CA PHE A 98 -0.85 -4.85 -11.18
C PHE A 98 -0.77 -3.33 -11.29
N LEU A 99 -1.89 -2.65 -11.22
CA LEU A 99 -1.93 -1.21 -11.00
C LEU A 99 -1.85 -0.95 -9.50
N MET A 100 -0.88 -0.16 -9.07
CA MET A 100 -0.76 0.37 -7.72
C MET A 100 -1.29 1.80 -7.70
N VAL A 101 -2.18 2.11 -6.77
CA VAL A 101 -2.67 3.45 -6.45
C VAL A 101 -2.86 3.56 -4.94
N HIS A 102 -2.93 4.77 -4.39
CA HIS A 102 -3.32 4.91 -2.98
C HIS A 102 -4.85 4.82 -2.82
N SER A 103 -5.57 5.61 -3.57
CA SER A 103 -7.04 5.63 -3.57
C SER A 103 -7.55 5.53 -5.00
N ARG A 104 -8.00 6.63 -5.61
CA ARG A 104 -8.36 6.66 -7.02
C ARG A 104 -7.15 7.09 -7.86
N LYS A 105 -7.13 6.72 -9.13
CA LYS A 105 -5.99 6.88 -10.04
C LYS A 105 -5.42 8.31 -10.06
N ASP A 106 -6.28 9.29 -10.09
CA ASP A 106 -5.90 10.70 -10.22
C ASP A 106 -6.27 11.54 -8.98
N ASN A 107 -6.86 10.93 -7.95
CA ASN A 107 -7.30 11.60 -6.73
C ASN A 107 -7.07 10.74 -5.48
N ASN A 108 -5.96 10.99 -4.80
CA ASN A 108 -5.58 10.25 -3.58
C ASN A 108 -6.49 10.52 -2.36
N ARG A 109 -7.35 11.56 -2.43
CA ARG A 109 -8.21 11.98 -1.30
C ARG A 109 -9.65 11.49 -1.43
N ASP A 110 -10.00 10.97 -2.59
CA ASP A 110 -11.35 10.50 -2.83
C ASP A 110 -11.54 9.10 -2.24
N ILE A 111 -12.62 8.88 -1.50
CA ILE A 111 -12.88 7.58 -0.88
C ILE A 111 -13.54 6.68 -1.92
N PRO A 112 -12.95 5.53 -2.23
CA PRO A 112 -13.61 4.55 -3.09
C PRO A 112 -14.86 4.00 -2.40
N ILE A 113 -16.04 4.32 -2.95
CA ILE A 113 -17.32 3.83 -2.43
C ILE A 113 -17.65 2.54 -3.14
N LEU A 114 -17.61 1.41 -2.43
CA LEU A 114 -17.70 0.06 -3.00
C LEU A 114 -18.95 -0.71 -2.52
N TYR A 115 -20.05 -0.04 -2.23
CA TYR A 115 -21.26 -0.66 -1.68
C TYR A 115 -22.47 -0.70 -2.64
N THR A 116 -22.41 -0.05 -3.79
CA THR A 116 -23.43 -0.12 -4.83
C THR A 116 -22.83 -0.50 -6.18
N GLY A 117 -23.60 -1.12 -7.07
CA GLY A 117 -23.14 -1.45 -8.42
C GLY A 117 -22.65 -0.21 -9.19
N GLU A 118 -23.41 0.89 -9.15
CA GLU A 118 -23.05 2.14 -9.83
C GLU A 118 -21.74 2.74 -9.30
N SER A 119 -21.52 2.74 -7.98
CA SER A 119 -20.28 3.26 -7.40
C SER A 119 -19.08 2.36 -7.70
N ILE A 120 -19.28 1.06 -7.80
CA ILE A 120 -18.25 0.11 -8.21
C ILE A 120 -17.88 0.31 -9.68
N GLU A 121 -18.86 0.43 -10.57
CA GLU A 121 -18.62 0.68 -11.99
C GLU A 121 -17.85 1.99 -12.20
N LYS A 122 -18.27 3.07 -11.54
CA LYS A 122 -17.57 4.36 -11.57
C LYS A 122 -16.12 4.25 -11.07
N PHE A 123 -15.89 3.49 -10.01
CA PHE A 123 -14.55 3.23 -9.49
C PHE A 123 -13.70 2.44 -10.49
N LEU A 124 -14.27 1.44 -11.15
CA LEU A 124 -13.59 0.65 -12.17
C LEU A 124 -13.24 1.43 -13.44
N MET A 125 -14.08 2.40 -13.84
CA MET A 125 -13.80 3.27 -14.98
C MET A 125 -12.51 4.09 -14.80
N ASP A 126 -12.14 4.43 -13.56
CA ASP A 126 -10.87 5.12 -13.29
C ASP A 126 -9.65 4.23 -13.59
N TYR A 127 -9.86 2.93 -13.70
CA TYR A 127 -8.81 1.93 -13.88
C TYR A 127 -8.92 1.19 -15.21
N GLU A 128 -9.42 1.87 -16.24
CA GLU A 128 -9.33 1.36 -17.60
C GLU A 128 -7.86 1.19 -18.01
N GLY A 129 -7.52 0.02 -18.51
CA GLY A 129 -6.16 -0.29 -18.93
C GLY A 129 -5.86 -1.79 -18.95
N ASP A 130 -4.68 -2.11 -19.45
CA ASP A 130 -4.18 -3.47 -19.59
C ASP A 130 -3.54 -3.96 -18.28
N PHE A 131 -4.37 -4.13 -17.25
CA PHE A 131 -4.02 -4.77 -15.97
C PHE A 131 -5.25 -5.52 -15.40
N GLU A 132 -4.97 -6.64 -14.75
CA GLU A 132 -5.99 -7.50 -14.14
C GLU A 132 -6.24 -7.13 -12.68
N TYR A 133 -5.21 -6.63 -11.99
CA TYR A 133 -5.22 -6.38 -10.55
C TYR A 133 -5.04 -4.91 -10.25
N VAL A 134 -5.87 -4.37 -9.37
CA VAL A 134 -5.75 -3.03 -8.80
C VAL A 134 -5.47 -3.14 -7.32
N LEU A 135 -4.32 -2.62 -6.90
CA LEU A 135 -3.91 -2.54 -5.49
C LEU A 135 -4.20 -1.13 -5.01
N PHE A 136 -5.00 -0.98 -3.95
CA PHE A 136 -5.35 0.31 -3.38
C PHE A 136 -5.36 0.26 -1.84
N GLY A 137 -5.22 1.40 -1.18
CA GLY A 137 -5.21 1.58 0.28
C GLY A 137 -6.34 2.49 0.77
N HIS A 138 -5.98 3.52 1.54
CA HIS A 138 -6.78 4.66 1.96
C HIS A 138 -7.98 4.35 2.87
N THR A 139 -8.69 3.25 2.65
CA THR A 139 -9.88 2.90 3.44
C THR A 139 -9.55 2.18 4.75
N HIS A 140 -8.31 1.76 4.95
CA HIS A 140 -7.80 1.00 6.08
C HIS A 140 -8.46 -0.38 6.30
N TYR A 141 -9.32 -0.83 5.39
CA TYR A 141 -9.99 -2.13 5.46
C TYR A 141 -9.41 -3.13 4.49
N GLN A 142 -9.16 -4.34 4.96
CA GLN A 142 -8.81 -5.43 4.05
C GLN A 142 -10.01 -5.80 3.19
N CYS A 143 -9.82 -5.81 1.87
CA CYS A 143 -10.83 -6.35 0.97
C CYS A 143 -10.23 -6.99 -0.28
N LEU A 144 -10.98 -7.94 -0.85
CA LEU A 144 -10.74 -8.50 -2.16
C LEU A 144 -12.08 -8.53 -2.89
N LEU A 145 -12.14 -7.84 -4.02
CA LEU A 145 -13.34 -7.77 -4.86
C LEU A 145 -12.98 -8.28 -6.24
N SER A 146 -13.75 -9.25 -6.73
CA SER A 146 -13.59 -9.79 -8.08
C SER A 146 -14.80 -9.43 -8.93
N PHE A 147 -14.56 -8.99 -10.15
CA PHE A 147 -15.58 -8.56 -11.09
C PHE A 147 -15.67 -9.50 -12.29
N TYR A 148 -16.82 -9.51 -12.97
CA TYR A 148 -17.12 -10.40 -14.09
C TYR A 148 -16.16 -10.20 -15.30
N GLU A 149 -15.58 -9.02 -15.47
CA GLU A 149 -14.57 -8.73 -16.52
C GLU A 149 -13.16 -9.20 -16.15
N GLY A 150 -13.00 -9.94 -15.07
CA GLY A 150 -11.72 -10.48 -14.63
C GLY A 150 -10.84 -9.50 -13.87
N LYS A 151 -11.30 -8.28 -13.57
CA LYS A 151 -10.58 -7.35 -12.70
C LYS A 151 -10.73 -7.74 -11.23
N VAL A 152 -9.64 -7.64 -10.49
CA VAL A 152 -9.58 -7.92 -9.05
C VAL A 152 -9.02 -6.72 -8.31
N LEU A 153 -9.78 -6.18 -7.37
CA LEU A 153 -9.36 -5.10 -6.48
C LEU A 153 -8.90 -5.68 -5.15
N ILE A 154 -7.77 -5.21 -4.67
CA ILE A 154 -7.13 -5.71 -3.45
C ILE A 154 -6.74 -4.52 -2.59
N ASN A 155 -7.22 -4.50 -1.34
CA ASN A 155 -6.76 -3.58 -0.32
C ASN A 155 -6.14 -4.39 0.83
N PRO A 156 -4.87 -4.14 1.19
CA PRO A 156 -4.18 -4.90 2.23
C PRO A 156 -4.63 -4.51 3.66
N GLY A 157 -5.46 -3.48 3.80
CA GLY A 157 -5.74 -2.81 5.07
C GLY A 157 -4.63 -1.83 5.44
N SER A 158 -4.66 -1.30 6.64
CA SER A 158 -3.64 -0.37 7.16
C SER A 158 -2.56 -1.11 7.94
N LEU A 159 -1.31 -0.78 7.65
CA LEU A 159 -0.18 -1.31 8.41
C LEU A 159 -0.09 -0.66 9.79
N GLY A 160 -0.26 0.67 9.85
CA GLY A 160 0.04 1.44 11.06
C GLY A 160 -1.15 2.11 11.75
N LEU A 161 -2.30 2.24 11.06
CA LEU A 161 -3.48 2.94 11.57
C LEU A 161 -4.78 2.17 11.26
N SER A 162 -4.89 0.96 11.78
CA SER A 162 -6.10 0.16 11.62
C SER A 162 -7.15 0.50 12.69
N TYR A 163 -8.43 0.28 12.36
CA TYR A 163 -9.54 0.55 13.28
C TYR A 163 -9.61 -0.42 14.48
N ASP A 164 -8.91 -1.54 14.41
CA ASP A 164 -8.91 -2.58 15.44
C ASP A 164 -7.53 -2.76 16.12
N ASN A 165 -6.62 -1.79 15.94
CA ASN A 165 -5.27 -1.78 16.49
C ASN A 165 -4.42 -3.00 16.12
N LYS A 166 -4.65 -3.58 14.94
CA LYS A 166 -3.88 -4.70 14.41
C LYS A 166 -3.06 -4.28 13.21
N ILE A 167 -1.91 -4.90 13.03
CA ILE A 167 -1.13 -4.77 11.79
C ILE A 167 -1.85 -5.54 10.69
N SER A 168 -2.16 -4.85 9.59
CA SER A 168 -2.80 -5.46 8.42
C SER A 168 -1.94 -5.28 7.17
N PHE A 169 -1.73 -6.37 6.44
CA PHE A 169 -1.03 -6.39 5.16
C PHE A 169 -1.45 -7.62 4.34
N ALA A 170 -1.01 -7.72 3.09
CA ALA A 170 -1.27 -8.89 2.26
C ALA A 170 0.03 -9.46 1.68
N ILE A 171 0.02 -10.75 1.36
CA ILE A 171 1.11 -11.45 0.68
C ILE A 171 0.58 -12.06 -0.60
N ILE A 172 1.20 -11.72 -1.72
CA ILE A 172 1.00 -12.42 -3.00
C ILE A 172 2.03 -13.54 -3.09
N ASN A 173 1.55 -14.76 -3.29
CA ASN A 173 2.35 -15.89 -3.71
C ASN A 173 2.08 -16.13 -5.20
N ILE A 174 3.10 -15.98 -6.04
CA ILE A 174 2.95 -16.08 -7.49
C ILE A 174 4.08 -16.90 -8.12
N ASN A 175 3.69 -17.81 -9.01
CA ASN A 175 4.57 -18.56 -9.89
C ASN A 175 3.88 -18.78 -11.25
N LYS A 176 4.44 -19.61 -12.13
CA LYS A 176 3.89 -19.87 -13.47
C LYS A 176 2.45 -20.39 -13.46
N ASN A 177 2.08 -21.18 -12.44
CA ASN A 177 0.84 -21.97 -12.41
C ASN A 177 -0.11 -21.53 -11.28
N GLU A 178 0.39 -20.77 -10.32
CA GLU A 178 -0.36 -20.43 -9.10
C GLU A 178 -0.32 -18.92 -8.85
N PHE A 179 -1.46 -18.41 -8.44
CA PHE A 179 -1.63 -17.08 -7.88
C PHE A 179 -2.51 -17.17 -6.64
N ASN A 180 -1.97 -16.73 -5.52
CA ASN A 180 -2.67 -16.75 -4.24
C ASN A 180 -2.40 -15.45 -3.50
N ILE A 181 -3.42 -14.95 -2.79
CA ILE A 181 -3.34 -13.78 -1.93
C ILE A 181 -3.68 -14.23 -0.50
N GLU A 182 -2.81 -13.91 0.43
CA GLU A 182 -3.00 -14.14 1.86
C GLU A 182 -3.13 -12.80 2.58
N PHE A 183 -4.26 -12.54 3.20
CA PHE A 183 -4.42 -11.43 4.12
C PHE A 183 -3.84 -11.78 5.49
N LYS A 184 -3.02 -10.88 6.02
CA LYS A 184 -2.45 -10.97 7.37
C LYS A 184 -3.08 -9.90 8.23
N LYS A 185 -3.52 -10.30 9.42
CA LYS A 185 -4.04 -9.44 10.46
C LYS A 185 -3.49 -9.92 11.79
N ILE A 186 -2.60 -9.14 12.39
CA ILE A 186 -1.74 -9.60 13.48
C ILE A 186 -1.84 -8.61 14.64
N ASP A 187 -2.02 -9.12 15.85
CA ASP A 187 -1.86 -8.35 17.07
C ASP A 187 -0.37 -8.12 17.33
N TYR A 188 0.06 -6.87 17.42
CA TYR A 188 1.47 -6.55 17.68
C TYR A 188 1.73 -6.02 19.10
N GLU A 189 0.67 -5.93 19.93
CA GLU A 189 0.79 -5.56 21.34
C GLU A 189 1.02 -6.75 22.28
N SER A 190 0.97 -7.98 21.76
CA SER A 190 0.96 -9.22 22.54
C SER A 190 2.31 -9.93 22.62
N GLU A 191 3.42 -9.23 22.51
CA GLU A 191 4.72 -9.76 22.94
C GLU A 191 5.12 -9.04 24.22
N ASP A 192 4.56 -9.52 25.37
CA ASP A 192 5.15 -9.39 26.68
C ASP A 192 6.19 -10.49 26.89
#